data_99d23265c493906217d814e6839e999d
#
_entry.id   99d23265c493906217d814e6839e999d
#
_cell.length_a   1.000
_cell.length_b   1.000
_cell.length_c   1.000
_cell.angle_alpha   90.00
_cell.angle_beta   90.00
_cell.angle_gamma   90.00
#
_symmetry.space_group_name_H-M   'P 1'
#
loop_
_entity.id
_entity.type
_entity.pdbx_description
1 polymer ?
#
loop_
_entity_poly.entity_id
_entity_poly.type
_entity_poly.pdbx_seq_one_letter_code
_entity_poly.pdbx_strand_id
1 'polypeptide(L)'
;MPYTHLLVPSDGSEMSSRAVTQAVQLARAVGARLTFLHVQAHAPIPLIGMGEMLDVKTMELLIAANRKESDAILEQAMAAATEAGVSASCERVPGDLPHRGILEAAERLGSDLIVMASHGRRGLSGLLLGSETTHVLTHSQIPVMVLR
;
A
#
# COMPACT_ATOMS: atom_id res chain seq x y z
N MET A 1 12.61 -8.91 -20.53
CA MET A 1 12.93 -9.54 -19.23
C MET A 1 11.66 -9.65 -18.44
N PRO A 2 11.24 -10.82 -18.08
CA PRO A 2 10.07 -10.92 -17.23
C PRO A 2 10.42 -10.39 -15.83
N TYR A 3 9.48 -9.67 -15.24
CA TYR A 3 9.55 -9.32 -13.84
C TYR A 3 9.33 -10.57 -12.99
N THR A 4 10.00 -10.66 -11.86
CA THR A 4 9.95 -11.83 -10.98
C THR A 4 9.29 -11.55 -9.64
N HIS A 5 9.32 -10.29 -9.19
CA HIS A 5 8.77 -9.89 -7.91
C HIS A 5 8.15 -8.48 -7.97
N LEU A 6 6.84 -8.43 -7.94
CA LEU A 6 6.08 -7.19 -7.96
C LEU A 6 5.75 -6.73 -6.54
N LEU A 7 6.03 -5.47 -6.24
CA LEU A 7 5.57 -4.80 -5.02
C LEU A 7 4.31 -4.00 -5.34
N VAL A 8 3.25 -4.21 -4.59
CA VAL A 8 1.93 -3.62 -4.83
C VAL A 8 1.44 -2.92 -3.58
N PRO A 9 1.69 -1.61 -3.44
CA PRO A 9 1.15 -0.86 -2.33
C PRO A 9 -0.36 -0.68 -2.48
N SER A 10 -1.08 -0.78 -1.36
CA SER A 10 -2.52 -0.55 -1.30
C SER A 10 -2.87 0.25 -0.07
N ASP A 11 -3.73 1.23 -0.23
CA ASP A 11 -4.31 2.03 0.85
C ASP A 11 -5.79 1.73 1.09
N GLY A 12 -6.32 0.69 0.43
CA GLY A 12 -7.72 0.30 0.54
C GLY A 12 -8.68 1.12 -0.31
N SER A 13 -8.20 2.10 -1.06
CA SER A 13 -9.03 2.87 -1.99
C SER A 13 -9.49 2.00 -3.16
N GLU A 14 -10.55 2.44 -3.85
CA GLU A 14 -11.03 1.77 -5.07
C GLU A 14 -9.93 1.71 -6.14
N MET A 15 -9.18 2.80 -6.32
CA MET A 15 -8.09 2.86 -7.29
C MET A 15 -6.98 1.86 -6.95
N SER A 16 -6.59 1.73 -5.69
CA SER A 16 -5.59 0.75 -5.28
C SER A 16 -6.10 -0.68 -5.41
N SER A 17 -7.39 -0.93 -5.18
CA SER A 17 -7.99 -2.25 -5.41
C SER A 17 -7.96 -2.64 -6.88
N ARG A 18 -8.17 -1.70 -7.79
CA ARG A 18 -7.98 -1.92 -9.24
C ARG A 18 -6.52 -2.23 -9.57
N ALA A 19 -5.58 -1.52 -8.96
CA ALA A 19 -4.16 -1.78 -9.13
C ALA A 19 -3.79 -3.18 -8.63
N VAL A 20 -4.34 -3.63 -7.52
CA VAL A 20 -4.17 -5.00 -7.01
C VAL A 20 -4.65 -6.01 -8.05
N THR A 21 -5.85 -5.84 -8.59
CA THR A 21 -6.40 -6.74 -9.61
C THR A 21 -5.51 -6.82 -10.84
N GLN A 22 -5.05 -5.69 -11.36
CA GLN A 22 -4.16 -5.64 -12.52
C GLN A 22 -2.79 -6.26 -12.22
N ALA A 23 -2.25 -6.01 -11.03
CA ALA A 23 -0.98 -6.61 -10.61
C ALA A 23 -1.06 -8.14 -10.51
N VAL A 24 -2.18 -8.67 -10.00
CA VAL A 24 -2.42 -10.12 -9.95
C VAL A 24 -2.47 -10.72 -11.35
N GLN A 25 -3.17 -10.06 -12.28
CA GLN A 25 -3.22 -10.52 -13.67
C GLN A 25 -1.84 -10.49 -14.34
N LEU A 26 -1.08 -9.42 -14.13
CA LEU A 26 0.28 -9.31 -14.65
C LEU A 26 1.20 -10.38 -14.07
N ALA A 27 1.19 -10.54 -12.75
CA ALA A 27 2.01 -11.54 -12.07
C ALA A 27 1.71 -12.95 -12.57
N ARG A 28 0.43 -13.27 -12.78
CA ARG A 28 0.01 -14.56 -13.36
C ARG A 28 0.55 -14.73 -14.78
N ALA A 29 0.50 -13.69 -15.60
CA ALA A 29 0.93 -13.75 -16.99
C ALA A 29 2.45 -13.94 -17.14
N VAL A 30 3.24 -13.33 -16.26
CA VAL A 30 4.71 -13.38 -16.31
C VAL A 30 5.34 -14.41 -15.37
N GLY A 31 4.54 -15.05 -14.52
CA GLY A 31 5.04 -16.02 -13.54
C GLY A 31 5.74 -15.37 -12.35
N ALA A 32 5.40 -14.14 -12.02
CA ALA A 32 5.99 -13.39 -10.90
C ALA A 32 5.26 -13.67 -9.58
N ARG A 33 5.97 -13.47 -8.48
CA ARG A 33 5.36 -13.41 -7.14
C ARG A 33 4.99 -11.98 -6.79
N LEU A 34 4.07 -11.83 -5.84
CA LEU A 34 3.59 -10.53 -5.35
C LEU A 34 3.94 -10.30 -3.89
N THR A 35 4.21 -9.07 -3.53
CA THR A 35 4.13 -8.61 -2.15
C THR A 35 3.19 -7.41 -2.10
N PHE A 36 2.09 -7.56 -1.38
CA PHE A 36 1.19 -6.45 -1.08
C PHE A 36 1.71 -5.69 0.13
N LEU A 37 1.72 -4.38 0.04
CA LEU A 37 2.24 -3.51 1.08
C LEU A 37 1.19 -2.51 1.51
N HIS A 38 0.97 -2.40 2.81
CA HIS A 38 0.23 -1.29 3.38
C HIS A 38 1.15 -0.49 4.30
N VAL A 39 1.32 0.79 3.99
CA VAL A 39 2.03 1.73 4.87
C VAL A 39 1.00 2.29 5.83
N GLN A 40 1.09 1.86 7.08
CA GLN A 40 0.15 2.21 8.12
C GLN A 40 0.59 3.50 8.80
N ALA A 41 -0.17 4.58 8.60
CA ALA A 41 0.03 5.81 9.35
C ALA A 41 -0.17 5.57 10.85
N HIS A 42 0.50 6.36 11.66
CA HIS A 42 0.26 6.35 13.10
C HIS A 42 -1.20 6.70 13.40
N ALA A 43 -1.78 6.07 14.41
CA ALA A 43 -3.13 6.39 14.83
C ALA A 43 -3.22 7.88 15.18
N PRO A 44 -4.20 8.62 14.62
CA PRO A 44 -4.33 10.03 14.94
C PRO A 44 -4.61 10.19 16.43
N ILE A 45 -3.78 11.00 17.10
CA ILE A 45 -4.05 11.42 18.47
C ILE A 45 -4.92 12.66 18.38
N PRO A 46 -6.22 12.58 18.73
CA PRO A 46 -7.05 13.77 18.71
C PRO A 46 -6.51 14.79 19.73
N LEU A 47 -6.22 15.99 19.25
CA LEU A 47 -5.95 17.13 20.13
C LEU A 47 -7.27 17.59 20.73
N ILE A 48 -7.67 16.95 21.82
CA ILE A 48 -8.87 17.36 22.56
C ILE A 48 -8.43 18.37 23.63
N GLY A 49 -8.64 19.63 23.37
CA GLY A 49 -8.42 20.72 24.32
C GLY A 49 -7.02 20.81 24.92
N MET A 50 -6.66 21.99 25.43
CA MET A 50 -5.38 22.13 26.14
C MET A 50 -5.47 21.44 27.51
N GLY A 51 -4.68 20.37 27.68
CA GLY A 51 -4.53 19.66 28.95
C GLY A 51 -5.31 18.35 29.11
N GLU A 52 -6.12 17.96 28.11
CA GLU A 52 -6.77 16.66 28.13
C GLU A 52 -5.90 15.62 27.42
N MET A 53 -5.41 14.68 28.17
CA MET A 53 -4.76 13.49 27.62
C MET A 53 -5.81 12.41 27.39
N LEU A 54 -5.73 11.75 26.22
CA LEU A 54 -6.52 10.54 26.00
C LEU A 54 -6.13 9.49 27.03
N ASP A 55 -7.12 8.81 27.58
CA ASP A 55 -6.86 7.69 28.46
C ASP A 55 -6.22 6.51 27.68
N VAL A 56 -5.52 5.65 28.38
CA VAL A 56 -4.83 4.51 27.81
C VAL A 56 -5.79 3.61 27.03
N LYS A 57 -7.00 3.41 27.55
CA LYS A 57 -8.01 2.57 26.93
C LYS A 57 -8.48 3.11 25.59
N THR A 58 -8.71 4.42 25.48
CA THR A 58 -9.08 5.07 24.23
C THR A 58 -7.95 4.96 23.19
N MET A 59 -6.71 5.16 23.62
CA MET A 59 -5.55 4.98 22.75
C MET A 59 -5.43 3.53 22.24
N GLU A 60 -5.61 2.55 23.12
CA GLU A 60 -5.61 1.13 22.74
C GLU A 60 -6.70 0.82 21.70
N LEU A 61 -7.90 1.37 21.87
CA LEU A 61 -8.99 1.20 20.91
C LEU A 61 -8.68 1.81 19.54
N LEU A 62 -8.05 2.99 19.51
CA LEU A 62 -7.65 3.63 18.26
C LEU A 62 -6.55 2.85 17.55
N ILE A 63 -5.57 2.37 18.26
CA ILE A 63 -4.49 1.53 17.72
C ILE A 63 -5.08 0.23 17.16
N ALA A 64 -5.97 -0.43 17.90
CA ALA A 64 -6.62 -1.66 17.47
C ALA A 64 -7.48 -1.44 16.22
N ALA A 65 -8.23 -0.34 16.14
CA ALA A 65 -9.04 0.00 14.97
C ALA A 65 -8.18 0.25 13.73
N ASN A 66 -7.08 0.98 13.89
CA ASN A 66 -6.13 1.25 12.81
C ASN A 66 -5.48 -0.05 12.28
N ARG A 67 -5.11 -0.93 13.20
CA ARG A 67 -4.55 -2.24 12.84
C ARG A 67 -5.57 -3.12 12.11
N LYS A 68 -6.81 -3.13 12.56
CA LYS A 68 -7.89 -3.89 11.94
C LYS A 68 -8.16 -3.42 10.50
N GLU A 69 -8.14 -2.12 10.26
CA GLU A 69 -8.26 -1.54 8.92
C GLU A 69 -7.12 -2.00 8.01
N SER A 70 -5.90 -1.94 8.49
CA SER A 70 -4.71 -2.40 7.77
C SER A 70 -4.80 -3.90 7.43
N ASP A 71 -5.22 -4.72 8.39
CA ASP A 71 -5.39 -6.16 8.18
C ASP A 71 -6.44 -6.44 7.09
N ALA A 72 -7.57 -5.73 7.12
CA ALA A 72 -8.62 -5.87 6.11
C ALA A 72 -8.15 -5.52 4.70
N ILE A 73 -7.36 -4.46 4.56
CA ILE A 73 -6.78 -4.06 3.28
C ILE A 73 -5.88 -5.16 2.72
N LEU A 74 -4.99 -5.70 3.53
CA LEU A 74 -4.06 -6.75 3.12
C LEU A 74 -4.75 -8.10 2.86
N GLU A 75 -5.74 -8.45 3.67
CA GLU A 75 -6.54 -9.68 3.48
C GLU A 75 -7.28 -9.66 2.15
N GLN A 76 -7.86 -8.53 1.79
CA GLN A 76 -8.55 -8.37 0.51
C GLN A 76 -7.59 -8.55 -0.67
N ALA A 77 -6.40 -7.98 -0.60
CA ALA A 77 -5.38 -8.13 -1.64
C ALA A 77 -4.89 -9.58 -1.75
N MET A 78 -4.64 -10.22 -0.60
CA MET A 78 -4.21 -11.62 -0.56
C MET A 78 -5.28 -12.57 -1.12
N ALA A 79 -6.55 -12.30 -0.84
CA ALA A 79 -7.66 -13.09 -1.39
C ALA A 79 -7.68 -13.03 -2.93
N ALA A 80 -7.45 -11.88 -3.52
CA ALA A 80 -7.39 -11.73 -4.97
C ALA A 80 -6.26 -12.58 -5.60
N ALA A 81 -5.09 -12.59 -4.97
CA ALA A 81 -3.96 -13.41 -5.43
C ALA A 81 -4.25 -14.92 -5.29
N THR A 82 -4.81 -15.32 -4.15
CA THR A 82 -5.17 -16.72 -3.88
C THR A 82 -6.19 -17.23 -4.90
N GLU A 83 -7.22 -16.46 -5.18
CA GLU A 83 -8.24 -16.80 -6.17
C GLU A 83 -7.65 -17.00 -7.58
N ALA A 84 -6.65 -16.19 -7.92
CA ALA A 84 -5.97 -16.28 -9.22
C ALA A 84 -4.85 -17.34 -9.25
N GLY A 85 -4.53 -18.00 -8.13
CA GLY A 85 -3.45 -18.97 -8.03
C GLY A 85 -2.06 -18.36 -8.14
N VAL A 86 -1.90 -17.09 -7.71
CA VAL A 86 -0.62 -16.38 -7.74
C VAL A 86 0.03 -16.41 -6.37
N SER A 87 1.33 -16.72 -6.34
CA SER A 87 2.11 -16.68 -5.10
C SER A 87 2.23 -15.25 -4.58
N ALA A 88 1.77 -15.02 -3.36
CA ALA A 88 1.77 -13.69 -2.77
C ALA A 88 2.09 -13.73 -1.29
N SER A 89 2.66 -12.64 -0.82
CA SER A 89 2.83 -12.32 0.59
C SER A 89 2.32 -10.91 0.85
N CYS A 90 2.14 -10.55 2.11
CA CYS A 90 1.75 -9.20 2.46
C CYS A 90 2.59 -8.68 3.62
N GLU A 91 2.74 -7.38 3.67
CA GLU A 91 3.53 -6.71 4.69
C GLU A 91 2.89 -5.38 5.08
N ARG A 92 2.90 -5.11 6.36
CA ARG A 92 2.48 -3.84 6.92
C ARG A 92 3.70 -3.15 7.53
N VAL A 93 3.96 -1.92 7.11
CA VAL A 93 5.05 -1.12 7.66
C VAL A 93 4.49 0.16 8.26
N PRO A 94 4.99 0.60 9.42
CA PRO A 94 4.57 1.86 10.00
C PRO A 94 5.20 3.04 9.26
N GLY A 95 4.51 4.15 9.18
CA GLY A 95 5.04 5.38 8.65
C GLY A 95 3.96 6.36 8.19
N ASP A 96 4.29 7.64 8.25
CA ASP A 96 3.38 8.72 7.85
C ASP A 96 3.61 9.19 6.42
N LEU A 97 4.68 8.70 5.79
CA LEU A 97 5.04 9.01 4.41
C LEU A 97 4.99 7.71 3.58
N PRO A 98 3.84 7.42 2.94
CA PRO A 98 3.67 6.17 2.18
C PRO A 98 4.75 5.93 1.12
N HIS A 99 5.14 6.95 0.36
CA HIS A 99 6.18 6.80 -0.66
C HIS A 99 7.50 6.31 -0.09
N ARG A 100 7.88 6.76 1.10
CA ARG A 100 9.10 6.33 1.77
C ARG A 100 9.04 4.86 2.15
N GLY A 101 7.94 4.44 2.76
CA GLY A 101 7.71 3.03 3.09
C GLY A 101 7.73 2.12 1.86
N ILE A 102 7.16 2.58 0.75
CA ILE A 102 7.14 1.84 -0.52
C ILE A 102 8.57 1.66 -1.07
N LEU A 103 9.34 2.75 -1.14
CA LEU A 103 10.70 2.71 -1.67
C LEU A 103 11.63 1.84 -0.81
N GLU A 104 11.57 1.98 0.50
CA GLU A 104 12.36 1.17 1.43
C GLU A 104 11.98 -0.31 1.35
N ALA A 105 10.70 -0.63 1.23
CA ALA A 105 10.23 -2.01 1.07
C ALA A 105 10.69 -2.62 -0.26
N ALA A 106 10.62 -1.86 -1.35
CA ALA A 106 11.06 -2.32 -2.65
C ALA A 106 12.53 -2.74 -2.64
N GLU A 107 13.38 -1.92 -2.04
CA GLU A 107 14.80 -2.20 -1.90
C GLU A 107 15.06 -3.41 -1.00
N ARG A 108 14.49 -3.42 0.19
CA ARG A 108 14.67 -4.49 1.19
C ARG A 108 14.19 -5.84 0.69
N LEU A 109 13.08 -5.88 -0.04
CA LEU A 109 12.49 -7.12 -0.57
C LEU A 109 13.11 -7.57 -1.89
N GLY A 110 13.93 -6.73 -2.52
CA GLY A 110 14.48 -7.02 -3.83
C GLY A 110 13.42 -7.09 -4.93
N SER A 111 12.39 -6.26 -4.85
CA SER A 111 11.36 -6.18 -5.88
C SER A 111 11.94 -5.58 -7.16
N ASP A 112 11.44 -6.01 -8.31
CA ASP A 112 11.92 -5.55 -9.61
C ASP A 112 10.89 -4.73 -10.39
N LEU A 113 9.68 -4.58 -9.84
CA LEU A 113 8.62 -3.72 -10.36
C LEU A 113 7.71 -3.26 -9.22
N ILE A 114 7.41 -1.96 -9.18
CA ILE A 114 6.33 -1.43 -8.33
C ILE A 114 5.09 -1.25 -9.20
N VAL A 115 3.95 -1.76 -8.77
CA VAL A 115 2.65 -1.57 -9.45
C VAL A 115 1.73 -0.82 -8.49
N MET A 116 1.33 0.39 -8.84
CA MET A 116 0.54 1.23 -7.95
C MET A 116 -0.52 2.04 -8.69
N ALA A 117 -1.51 2.50 -7.94
CA ALA A 117 -2.53 3.39 -8.46
C ALA A 117 -1.99 4.80 -8.66
N SER A 118 -2.57 5.53 -9.61
CA SER A 118 -2.22 6.94 -9.86
C SER A 118 -2.61 7.86 -8.70
N HIS A 119 -3.62 7.48 -7.91
CA HIS A 119 -4.12 8.23 -6.76
C HIS A 119 -4.48 7.26 -5.64
N GLY A 120 -4.37 7.72 -4.38
CA GLY A 120 -4.88 7.02 -3.22
C GLY A 120 -6.17 7.66 -2.70
N ARG A 121 -6.47 7.45 -1.42
CA ARG A 121 -7.67 7.99 -0.74
C ARG A 121 -7.78 9.50 -0.78
N ARG A 122 -6.65 10.22 -0.85
CA ARG A 122 -6.59 11.68 -0.88
C ARG A 122 -6.51 12.23 -2.30
N GLY A 123 -6.73 11.39 -3.31
CA GLY A 123 -6.70 11.79 -4.70
C GLY A 123 -7.83 12.77 -5.01
N LEU A 124 -7.47 13.91 -5.59
CA LEU A 124 -8.43 14.88 -6.10
C LEU A 124 -8.78 14.51 -7.54
N SER A 125 -10.07 14.58 -7.88
CA SER A 125 -10.52 14.39 -9.26
C SER A 125 -9.89 15.46 -10.16
N GLY A 126 -9.35 15.05 -11.30
CA GLY A 126 -8.73 15.96 -12.27
C GLY A 126 -7.22 16.11 -12.14
N LEU A 127 -6.58 15.56 -11.11
CA LEU A 127 -5.14 15.48 -11.05
C LEU A 127 -4.62 14.32 -11.90
N LEU A 128 -3.52 14.54 -12.61
CA LEU A 128 -2.90 13.51 -13.43
C LEU A 128 -2.28 12.42 -12.56
N LEU A 129 -1.59 12.80 -11.49
CA LEU A 129 -0.97 11.88 -10.55
C LEU A 129 -1.11 12.40 -9.12
N GLY A 130 -1.28 11.49 -8.16
CA GLY A 130 -1.24 11.83 -6.75
C GLY A 130 0.17 12.14 -6.27
N SER A 131 0.28 12.79 -5.12
CA SER A 131 1.57 13.20 -4.53
C SER A 131 2.47 12.00 -4.21
N GLU A 132 1.91 10.95 -3.63
CA GLU A 132 2.68 9.75 -3.27
C GLU A 132 3.20 9.03 -4.52
N THR A 133 2.38 8.91 -5.56
CA THR A 133 2.78 8.32 -6.84
C THR A 133 3.91 9.13 -7.49
N THR A 134 3.80 10.46 -7.48
CA THR A 134 4.84 11.35 -7.99
C THR A 134 6.16 11.16 -7.24
N HIS A 135 6.13 11.07 -5.92
CA HIS A 135 7.32 10.81 -5.12
C HIS A 135 7.97 9.46 -5.41
N VAL A 136 7.16 8.41 -5.55
CA VAL A 136 7.67 7.07 -5.91
C VAL A 136 8.33 7.09 -7.29
N LEU A 137 7.67 7.68 -8.29
CA LEU A 137 8.23 7.80 -9.64
C LEU A 137 9.56 8.57 -9.67
N THR A 138 9.66 9.64 -8.88
CA THR A 138 10.84 10.49 -8.84
C THR A 138 12.05 9.80 -8.21
N HIS A 139 11.82 8.98 -7.17
CA HIS A 139 12.90 8.44 -6.34
C HIS A 139 13.15 6.94 -6.50
N SER A 140 12.29 6.23 -7.26
CA SER A 140 12.46 4.79 -7.43
C SER A 140 13.69 4.44 -8.26
N GLN A 141 14.42 3.42 -7.80
CA GLN A 141 15.55 2.84 -8.52
C GLN A 141 15.10 1.69 -9.45
N ILE A 142 13.85 1.27 -9.34
CA ILE A 142 13.26 0.22 -10.17
C ILE A 142 12.07 0.76 -10.96
N PRO A 143 11.66 0.08 -12.05
CA PRO A 143 10.48 0.47 -12.81
C PRO A 143 9.23 0.60 -11.96
N VAL A 144 8.38 1.55 -12.32
CA VAL A 144 7.09 1.79 -11.66
C VAL A 144 5.99 1.80 -12.72
N MET A 145 5.04 0.90 -12.56
CA MET A 145 3.83 0.87 -13.37
C MET A 145 2.71 1.59 -12.63
N VAL A 146 2.19 2.63 -13.23
CA VAL A 146 1.11 3.44 -12.65
C VAL A 146 -0.19 3.15 -13.38
N LEU A 147 -1.22 2.78 -12.62
CA LEU A 147 -2.54 2.45 -13.15
C LEU A 147 -3.53 3.57 -12.83
N ARG A 148 -4.31 3.93 -13.83
CA ARG A 148 -5.37 4.93 -13.71
C ARG A 148 -6.74 4.29 -13.59
#